data_48907f951108bae310998fbec1ca7458
#
_entry.id   48907f951108bae310998fbec1ca7458
#
_cell.length_a   1.000
_cell.length_b   1.000
_cell.length_c   1.000
_cell.angle_alpha   90.00
_cell.angle_beta   90.00
_cell.angle_gamma   90.00
#
_symmetry.space_group_name_H-M   'P 1'
#
loop_
_entity.id
_entity.type
_entity.pdbx_description
1 polymer ?
#
loop_
_entity_poly.entity_id
_entity_poly.type
_entity_poly.pdbx_seq_one_letter_code
_entity_poly.pdbx_strand_id
1 'polypeptide(L)'
;LETAQTALNKQVLPTINVVNNLVPDELASRYTVDQIAEPLPNIDDFPLYGASPQANQIYLEIYSSSEKANIDRQNERWLVEVADAFNQRQEKSSSGKVIQVGIRKIASGTAARLLGAEVVQPAGYSPSNDLWVSMIKSQGIQVAPVAERLVANTAGWVVPGDVYQQLQVSGEVTFDSLLNAIAAGQVSVAYPYPYKSSTALYLLYTLYWRAAGHQKDGGALTQSELQTPQVKSVFDQFQSQVLITTPTTLELQELFLRDQTKLQAFPLEYQNYLTLKQVAGFESTEFIPYGIPHNNPLVGFDWNTPETAAALQKIAAFAQSPGMVKLANDQGFVDTDYLQAVHPPIPDGETLLAAQSSWKINKDSGRTVYLEMVIDTSGSMEGEPLQAVQDGLRVASQQINQGNQVGLVTFADQPVRRLELTPYDELQQKKLLAAIDQLQADGGTAMYDGVMVALAD
;
A
#
# COMPACT_ATOMS: atom_id res chain seq x y z
N LEU A 1 18.15 -22.03 -15.62
CA LEU A 1 18.01 -20.77 -16.38
C LEU A 1 18.69 -20.89 -17.75
N GLU A 2 19.97 -21.19 -17.82
CA GLU A 2 20.73 -21.26 -19.09
C GLU A 2 20.12 -22.25 -20.11
N THR A 3 19.60 -23.39 -19.66
CA THR A 3 18.93 -24.37 -20.51
C THR A 3 17.58 -23.85 -21.05
N ALA A 4 16.80 -23.14 -20.23
CA ALA A 4 15.51 -22.58 -20.62
C ALA A 4 15.69 -21.41 -21.60
N GLN A 5 16.66 -20.53 -21.36
CA GLN A 5 17.02 -19.44 -22.28
C GLN A 5 17.50 -19.96 -23.63
N THR A 6 18.30 -21.03 -23.62
CA THR A 6 18.78 -21.69 -24.85
C THR A 6 17.61 -22.28 -25.64
N ALA A 7 16.65 -22.94 -24.97
CA ALA A 7 15.46 -23.48 -25.61
C ALA A 7 14.55 -22.37 -26.18
N LEU A 8 14.35 -21.29 -25.46
CA LEU A 8 13.62 -20.11 -25.92
C LEU A 8 14.23 -19.58 -27.22
N ASN A 9 15.51 -19.26 -27.19
CA ASN A 9 16.20 -18.62 -28.32
C ASN A 9 16.36 -19.54 -29.56
N LYS A 10 16.53 -20.86 -29.36
CA LYS A 10 16.82 -21.79 -30.48
C LYS A 10 15.62 -22.56 -31.00
N GLN A 11 14.59 -22.76 -30.17
CA GLN A 11 13.46 -23.61 -30.53
C GLN A 11 12.15 -22.86 -30.64
N VAL A 12 11.93 -21.84 -29.81
CA VAL A 12 10.62 -21.11 -29.72
C VAL A 12 10.65 -19.87 -30.60
N LEU A 13 11.56 -18.92 -30.33
CA LEU A 13 11.60 -17.64 -31.06
C LEU A 13 11.67 -17.75 -32.58
N PRO A 14 12.43 -18.71 -33.19
CA PRO A 14 12.46 -18.85 -34.64
C PRO A 14 11.11 -19.25 -35.25
N THR A 15 10.14 -19.71 -34.46
CA THR A 15 8.78 -20.05 -34.91
C THR A 15 7.80 -18.88 -34.82
N ILE A 16 8.17 -17.83 -34.15
CA ILE A 16 7.29 -16.65 -33.90
C ILE A 16 7.59 -15.57 -34.94
N ASN A 17 6.56 -15.11 -35.62
CA ASN A 17 6.66 -13.97 -36.54
C ASN A 17 6.51 -12.65 -35.76
N VAL A 18 7.64 -12.01 -35.44
CA VAL A 18 7.66 -10.73 -34.69
C VAL A 18 7.67 -9.57 -35.68
N VAL A 19 6.73 -8.64 -35.54
CA VAL A 19 6.73 -7.39 -36.28
C VAL A 19 7.40 -6.31 -35.45
N ASN A 20 8.41 -5.64 -36.03
CA ASN A 20 8.99 -4.44 -35.44
C ASN A 20 8.30 -3.21 -36.00
N ASN A 21 7.50 -2.55 -35.16
CA ASN A 21 6.84 -1.29 -35.47
C ASN A 21 7.16 -0.27 -34.38
N LEU A 22 8.44 0.07 -34.31
CA LEU A 22 9.01 0.94 -33.30
C LEU A 22 8.59 2.39 -33.51
N VAL A 23 8.35 3.09 -32.39
CA VAL A 23 8.07 4.52 -32.41
C VAL A 23 9.33 5.30 -32.82
N PRO A 24 9.30 6.08 -33.90
CA PRO A 24 10.43 6.88 -34.33
C PRO A 24 10.62 8.12 -33.43
N ASP A 25 11.87 8.58 -33.30
CA ASP A 25 12.25 9.75 -32.48
C ASP A 25 11.51 11.02 -32.90
N GLU A 26 11.28 11.21 -34.21
CA GLU A 26 10.57 12.38 -34.74
C GLU A 26 9.11 12.44 -34.26
N LEU A 27 8.47 11.29 -34.07
CA LEU A 27 7.12 11.24 -33.51
C LEU A 27 7.16 11.48 -32.00
N ALA A 28 8.07 10.84 -31.29
CA ALA A 28 8.27 11.01 -29.86
C ALA A 28 8.54 12.47 -29.48
N SER A 29 9.29 13.20 -30.32
CA SER A 29 9.63 14.62 -30.09
C SER A 29 8.41 15.55 -30.03
N ARG A 30 7.24 15.11 -30.49
CA ARG A 30 5.99 15.88 -30.45
C ARG A 30 5.26 15.74 -29.11
N TYR A 31 5.68 14.80 -28.27
CA TYR A 31 5.11 14.56 -26.97
C TYR A 31 5.79 15.40 -25.89
N THR A 32 4.99 15.91 -24.97
CA THR A 32 5.47 16.53 -23.73
C THR A 32 5.27 15.53 -22.59
N VAL A 33 6.24 15.50 -21.68
CA VAL A 33 6.09 14.73 -20.45
C VAL A 33 5.41 15.62 -19.42
N ASP A 34 4.09 15.74 -19.52
CA ASP A 34 3.31 16.42 -18.51
C ASP A 34 3.22 15.53 -17.27
N GLN A 35 3.34 16.12 -16.08
CA GLN A 35 3.04 15.40 -14.85
C GLN A 35 1.53 15.14 -14.79
N ILE A 36 1.11 13.95 -15.19
CA ILE A 36 -0.27 13.49 -15.01
C ILE A 36 -0.39 13.12 -13.53
N ALA A 37 -1.23 13.82 -12.79
CA ALA A 37 -1.56 13.39 -11.43
C ALA A 37 -2.14 11.97 -11.48
N GLU A 38 -1.62 11.06 -10.65
CA GLU A 38 -2.21 9.73 -10.53
C GLU A 38 -3.70 9.90 -10.23
N PRO A 39 -4.61 9.32 -11.05
CA PRO A 39 -6.04 9.53 -10.86
C PRO A 39 -6.48 9.09 -9.46
N LEU A 40 -7.35 9.89 -8.88
CA LEU A 40 -7.96 9.53 -7.61
C LEU A 40 -8.98 8.42 -7.87
N PRO A 41 -9.00 7.36 -7.05
CA PRO A 41 -10.03 6.33 -7.20
C PRO A 41 -11.41 6.90 -6.89
N ASN A 42 -12.45 6.35 -7.53
CA ASN A 42 -13.81 6.70 -7.17
C ASN A 42 -14.14 6.14 -5.77
N ILE A 43 -14.73 6.96 -4.91
CA ILE A 43 -15.12 6.54 -3.57
C ILE A 43 -16.15 5.40 -3.59
N ASP A 44 -16.96 5.31 -4.61
CA ASP A 44 -17.98 4.26 -4.77
C ASP A 44 -17.38 2.87 -5.09
N ASP A 45 -16.11 2.81 -5.47
CA ASP A 45 -15.39 1.53 -5.65
C ASP A 45 -15.08 0.85 -4.30
N PHE A 46 -15.23 1.56 -3.18
CA PHE A 46 -14.96 1.05 -1.84
C PHE A 46 -16.24 0.63 -1.12
N PRO A 47 -16.31 -0.62 -0.60
CA PRO A 47 -17.51 -1.13 0.03
C PRO A 47 -17.97 -0.30 1.23
N LEU A 48 -19.28 -0.05 1.30
CA LEU A 48 -19.96 0.59 2.42
C LEU A 48 -20.81 -0.45 3.15
N TYR A 49 -20.61 -0.58 4.45
CA TYR A 49 -21.31 -1.52 5.33
C TYR A 49 -22.15 -0.78 6.37
N GLY A 50 -23.16 -1.45 6.93
CA GLY A 50 -24.07 -0.86 7.92
C GLY A 50 -25.20 -0.06 7.27
N ALA A 51 -25.50 1.12 7.81
CA ALA A 51 -26.60 1.95 7.31
C ALA A 51 -26.20 2.73 6.05
N SER A 52 -27.24 3.05 5.24
CA SER A 52 -27.13 4.00 4.13
C SER A 52 -27.87 5.30 4.48
N PRO A 53 -27.52 6.46 3.86
CA PRO A 53 -28.18 7.73 4.15
C PRO A 53 -29.67 7.70 3.84
N GLN A 54 -30.50 8.21 4.77
CA GLN A 54 -31.93 8.34 4.61
C GLN A 54 -32.43 9.72 5.07
N ALA A 55 -33.56 10.15 4.55
CA ALA A 55 -34.20 11.40 5.00
C ALA A 55 -34.53 11.33 6.50
N ASN A 56 -34.44 12.47 7.19
CA ASN A 56 -34.76 12.62 8.62
C ASN A 56 -33.87 11.83 9.61
N GLN A 57 -32.69 11.43 9.22
CA GLN A 57 -31.67 10.82 10.07
C GLN A 57 -30.43 11.72 10.17
N ILE A 58 -29.62 11.49 11.20
CA ILE A 58 -28.23 11.92 11.24
C ILE A 58 -27.40 10.74 10.73
N TYR A 59 -26.91 10.83 9.52
CA TYR A 59 -26.09 9.80 8.91
C TYR A 59 -24.62 10.11 9.11
N LEU A 60 -23.86 9.13 9.60
CA LEU A 60 -22.43 9.20 9.81
C LEU A 60 -21.73 8.20 8.87
N GLU A 61 -21.15 8.66 7.80
CA GLU A 61 -20.22 7.85 7.03
C GLU A 61 -18.84 7.97 7.65
N ILE A 62 -18.27 6.84 8.09
CA ILE A 62 -16.93 6.77 8.67
C ILE A 62 -16.04 5.98 7.73
N TYR A 63 -14.97 6.61 7.25
CA TYR A 63 -13.92 5.92 6.50
C TYR A 63 -13.03 5.16 7.46
N SER A 64 -12.90 3.87 7.25
CA SER A 64 -12.18 2.97 8.14
C SER A 64 -11.17 2.12 7.38
N SER A 65 -9.99 1.98 7.96
CA SER A 65 -8.98 1.03 7.51
C SER A 65 -9.49 -0.41 7.51
N SER A 66 -8.92 -1.21 6.60
CA SER A 66 -9.45 -2.54 6.27
C SER A 66 -9.38 -3.52 7.42
N GLU A 67 -8.36 -3.44 8.31
CA GLU A 67 -8.16 -4.38 9.42
C GLU A 67 -9.27 -4.34 10.49
N LYS A 68 -10.19 -3.37 10.44
CA LYS A 68 -11.36 -3.29 11.32
C LYS A 68 -12.69 -3.12 10.60
N ALA A 69 -12.68 -3.13 9.25
CA ALA A 69 -13.88 -2.94 8.41
C ALA A 69 -14.02 -3.98 7.29
N ASN A 70 -13.35 -5.12 7.38
CA ASN A 70 -13.42 -6.18 6.37
C ASN A 70 -14.32 -7.33 6.82
N ILE A 71 -15.54 -7.40 6.33
CA ILE A 71 -16.53 -8.41 6.72
C ILE A 71 -16.20 -9.82 6.23
N ASP A 72 -15.30 -9.96 5.25
CA ASP A 72 -14.90 -11.27 4.69
C ASP A 72 -13.98 -12.05 5.65
N ARG A 73 -13.43 -11.37 6.67
CA ARG A 73 -12.55 -11.94 7.69
C ARG A 73 -13.11 -11.69 9.09
N GLN A 74 -13.23 -12.74 9.86
CA GLN A 74 -13.86 -12.67 11.19
C GLN A 74 -13.11 -11.75 12.16
N ASN A 75 -11.79 -11.70 12.07
CA ASN A 75 -10.94 -10.86 12.93
C ASN A 75 -10.74 -9.42 12.42
N GLU A 76 -11.37 -9.02 11.32
CA GLU A 76 -11.19 -7.69 10.70
C GLU A 76 -12.50 -6.89 10.60
N ARG A 77 -13.60 -7.34 11.21
CA ARG A 77 -14.94 -6.75 11.04
C ARG A 77 -15.44 -5.91 12.22
N TRP A 78 -14.60 -5.70 13.23
CA TRP A 78 -14.99 -5.12 14.51
C TRP A 78 -15.80 -3.82 14.38
N LEU A 79 -15.34 -2.83 13.60
CA LEU A 79 -16.02 -1.52 13.53
C LEU A 79 -17.36 -1.60 12.79
N VAL A 80 -17.50 -2.56 11.86
CA VAL A 80 -18.79 -2.83 11.19
C VAL A 80 -19.78 -3.42 12.20
N GLU A 81 -19.36 -4.38 13.02
CA GLU A 81 -20.20 -4.96 14.07
C GLU A 81 -20.58 -3.93 15.16
N VAL A 82 -19.66 -3.01 15.49
CA VAL A 82 -19.94 -1.87 16.37
C VAL A 82 -21.02 -0.97 15.75
N ALA A 83 -20.88 -0.63 14.47
CA ALA A 83 -21.86 0.21 13.76
C ALA A 83 -23.24 -0.45 13.70
N ASP A 84 -23.30 -1.75 13.38
CA ASP A 84 -24.54 -2.50 13.32
C ASP A 84 -25.24 -2.57 14.69
N ALA A 85 -24.49 -2.86 15.76
CA ALA A 85 -25.01 -2.87 17.13
C ALA A 85 -25.48 -1.48 17.57
N PHE A 86 -24.78 -0.41 17.19
CA PHE A 86 -25.19 0.97 17.47
C PHE A 86 -26.48 1.34 16.72
N ASN A 87 -26.57 0.99 15.44
CA ASN A 87 -27.72 1.26 14.59
C ASN A 87 -29.01 0.59 15.13
N GLN A 88 -28.88 -0.62 15.69
CA GLN A 88 -29.99 -1.33 16.32
C GLN A 88 -30.53 -0.62 17.56
N ARG A 89 -29.74 0.19 18.26
CA ARG A 89 -30.16 0.93 19.46
C ARG A 89 -31.09 2.11 19.16
N GLN A 90 -31.16 2.56 17.90
CA GLN A 90 -31.95 3.71 17.46
C GLN A 90 -31.65 4.97 18.28
N GLU A 91 -30.38 5.18 18.61
CA GLU A 91 -29.94 6.36 19.38
C GLU A 91 -30.35 7.65 18.67
N LYS A 92 -30.77 8.65 19.48
CA LYS A 92 -31.25 9.93 18.93
C LYS A 92 -30.27 11.06 19.15
N SER A 93 -30.22 11.95 18.17
CA SER A 93 -29.54 13.24 18.26
C SER A 93 -30.32 14.24 19.16
N SER A 94 -29.77 15.42 19.37
CA SER A 94 -30.39 16.51 20.11
C SER A 94 -31.71 17.01 19.47
N SER A 95 -31.82 16.91 18.14
CA SER A 95 -33.02 17.25 17.39
C SER A 95 -34.07 16.12 17.37
N GLY A 96 -33.79 14.97 18.00
CA GLY A 96 -34.67 13.80 18.04
C GLY A 96 -34.58 12.89 16.82
N LYS A 97 -33.72 13.20 15.85
CA LYS A 97 -33.45 12.34 14.68
C LYS A 97 -32.65 11.12 15.09
N VAL A 98 -32.92 9.96 14.46
CA VAL A 98 -32.16 8.75 14.69
C VAL A 98 -30.76 8.91 14.08
N ILE A 99 -29.74 8.48 14.81
CA ILE A 99 -28.35 8.43 14.33
C ILE A 99 -28.12 7.07 13.68
N GLN A 100 -27.59 7.09 12.47
CA GLN A 100 -27.23 5.88 11.72
C GLN A 100 -25.79 5.98 11.22
N VAL A 101 -25.09 4.87 11.25
CA VAL A 101 -23.66 4.79 10.93
C VAL A 101 -23.43 3.83 9.77
N GLY A 102 -22.72 4.30 8.75
CA GLY A 102 -22.15 3.49 7.69
C GLY A 102 -20.62 3.49 7.79
N ILE A 103 -20.02 2.34 7.56
CA ILE A 103 -18.56 2.15 7.59
C ILE A 103 -18.09 1.86 6.17
N ARG A 104 -17.28 2.76 5.62
CA ARG A 104 -16.64 2.54 4.34
C ARG A 104 -15.27 1.91 4.53
N LYS A 105 -15.10 0.68 4.01
CA LYS A 105 -13.80 -0.01 4.01
C LYS A 105 -12.89 0.59 2.97
N ILE A 106 -11.84 1.27 3.41
CA ILE A 106 -10.86 1.91 2.53
C ILE A 106 -9.48 1.93 3.18
N ALA A 107 -8.43 1.62 2.43
CA ALA A 107 -7.07 1.68 2.96
C ALA A 107 -6.76 3.08 3.49
N SER A 108 -6.09 3.16 4.66
CA SER A 108 -5.83 4.43 5.34
C SER A 108 -5.17 5.47 4.43
N GLY A 109 -4.14 5.10 3.68
CA GLY A 109 -3.46 6.02 2.78
C GLY A 109 -4.32 6.46 1.58
N THR A 110 -5.20 5.58 1.07
CA THR A 110 -6.14 5.94 0.01
C THR A 110 -7.16 6.96 0.51
N ALA A 111 -7.71 6.75 1.71
CA ALA A 111 -8.61 7.72 2.33
C ALA A 111 -7.91 9.06 2.60
N ALA A 112 -6.68 9.04 3.14
CA ALA A 112 -5.89 10.24 3.38
C ALA A 112 -5.66 11.05 2.09
N ARG A 113 -5.41 10.36 0.97
CA ARG A 113 -5.20 10.99 -0.34
C ARG A 113 -6.49 11.63 -0.88
N LEU A 114 -7.64 10.96 -0.75
CA LEU A 114 -8.94 11.52 -1.16
C LEU A 114 -9.33 12.73 -0.29
N LEU A 115 -9.08 12.65 1.01
CA LEU A 115 -9.31 13.75 1.96
C LEU A 115 -8.40 14.95 1.65
N GLY A 116 -7.09 14.71 1.48
CA GLY A 116 -6.12 15.77 1.15
C GLY A 116 -6.38 16.45 -0.18
N ALA A 117 -7.03 15.75 -1.13
CA ALA A 117 -7.47 16.32 -2.40
C ALA A 117 -8.86 16.99 -2.31
N GLU A 118 -9.50 16.99 -1.15
CA GLU A 118 -10.82 17.61 -0.88
C GLU A 118 -11.97 17.08 -1.78
N VAL A 119 -11.83 15.86 -2.32
CA VAL A 119 -12.85 15.28 -3.22
C VAL A 119 -13.91 14.47 -2.47
N VAL A 120 -13.75 14.28 -1.16
CA VAL A 120 -14.67 13.56 -0.28
C VAL A 120 -14.85 14.28 1.06
N GLN A 121 -16.03 14.13 1.67
CA GLN A 121 -16.37 14.76 2.96
C GLN A 121 -17.11 13.76 3.88
N PRO A 122 -16.45 12.71 4.38
CA PRO A 122 -17.07 11.81 5.36
C PRO A 122 -17.35 12.54 6.68
N ALA A 123 -18.23 11.99 7.50
CA ALA A 123 -18.45 12.48 8.86
C ALA A 123 -17.24 12.17 9.77
N GLY A 124 -16.59 11.03 9.57
CA GLY A 124 -15.42 10.63 10.35
C GLY A 124 -14.40 9.86 9.56
N TYR A 125 -13.16 9.86 10.07
CA TYR A 125 -12.05 9.08 9.53
C TYR A 125 -11.34 8.34 10.66
N SER A 126 -11.23 7.02 10.51
CA SER A 126 -10.54 6.13 11.45
C SER A 126 -9.47 5.32 10.73
N PRO A 127 -8.27 5.90 10.51
CA PRO A 127 -7.12 5.15 9.99
C PRO A 127 -6.58 4.17 11.04
N SER A 128 -5.62 3.34 10.66
CA SER A 128 -4.93 2.46 11.62
C SER A 128 -4.11 3.26 12.63
N ASN A 129 -3.64 4.45 12.27
CA ASN A 129 -2.71 5.22 13.09
C ASN A 129 -2.75 6.73 12.82
N ASP A 130 -2.08 7.48 13.70
CA ASP A 130 -2.05 8.94 13.69
C ASP A 130 -1.16 9.55 12.58
N LEU A 131 -0.27 8.78 11.94
CA LEU A 131 0.57 9.31 10.85
C LEU A 131 -0.30 9.85 9.71
N TRP A 132 -1.36 9.14 9.37
CA TRP A 132 -2.28 9.57 8.33
C TRP A 132 -3.06 10.84 8.72
N VAL A 133 -3.39 10.97 10.00
CA VAL A 133 -4.03 12.20 10.52
C VAL A 133 -3.05 13.38 10.44
N SER A 134 -1.77 13.17 10.78
CA SER A 134 -0.72 14.17 10.62
C SER A 134 -0.57 14.62 9.15
N MET A 135 -0.60 13.67 8.21
CA MET A 135 -0.49 13.96 6.78
C MET A 135 -1.65 14.82 6.25
N ILE A 136 -2.91 14.47 6.55
CA ILE A 136 -4.06 15.27 6.07
C ILE A 136 -4.08 16.67 6.70
N LYS A 137 -3.63 16.81 7.96
CA LYS A 137 -3.47 18.13 8.59
C LYS A 137 -2.48 19.03 7.85
N SER A 138 -1.33 18.48 7.43
CA SER A 138 -0.34 19.25 6.67
C SER A 138 -0.81 19.66 5.28
N GLN A 139 -1.82 18.96 4.75
CA GLN A 139 -2.49 19.29 3.49
C GLN A 139 -3.64 20.30 3.66
N GLY A 140 -3.82 20.88 4.87
CA GLY A 140 -4.81 21.92 5.15
C GLY A 140 -6.13 21.42 5.72
N ILE A 141 -6.35 20.10 5.81
CA ILE A 141 -7.60 19.55 6.33
C ILE A 141 -7.70 19.78 7.84
N GLN A 142 -8.76 20.48 8.24
CA GLN A 142 -9.05 20.73 9.65
C GLN A 142 -9.75 19.54 10.28
N VAL A 143 -9.10 18.91 11.25
CA VAL A 143 -9.62 17.74 11.94
C VAL A 143 -9.92 18.06 13.41
N ALA A 144 -11.02 17.49 13.92
CA ALA A 144 -11.42 17.53 15.30
C ALA A 144 -11.24 16.13 15.91
N PRO A 145 -10.42 15.94 16.96
CA PRO A 145 -10.29 14.65 17.63
C PRO A 145 -11.63 14.21 18.25
N VAL A 146 -12.03 12.97 17.99
CA VAL A 146 -13.23 12.33 18.55
C VAL A 146 -12.83 11.25 19.55
N ALA A 147 -11.90 10.39 19.18
CA ALA A 147 -11.27 9.43 20.08
C ALA A 147 -9.80 9.26 19.67
N GLU A 148 -8.89 9.40 20.64
CA GLU A 148 -7.45 9.17 20.40
C GLU A 148 -7.16 7.71 20.09
N ARG A 149 -7.93 6.80 20.68
CA ARG A 149 -7.82 5.37 20.49
C ARG A 149 -9.21 4.72 20.52
N LEU A 150 -9.64 4.11 19.43
CA LEU A 150 -10.82 3.23 19.43
C LEU A 150 -10.44 1.81 19.86
N VAL A 151 -9.40 1.25 19.26
CA VAL A 151 -8.80 -0.05 19.59
C VAL A 151 -7.29 0.03 19.47
N ALA A 152 -6.58 -0.82 20.21
CA ALA A 152 -5.13 -0.92 20.15
C ALA A 152 -4.69 -2.05 19.22
N ASN A 153 -3.61 -1.80 18.47
CA ASN A 153 -2.91 -2.79 17.65
C ASN A 153 -1.43 -2.36 17.51
N THR A 154 -0.61 -3.16 16.85
CA THR A 154 0.76 -2.78 16.50
C THR A 154 1.20 -3.46 15.22
N ALA A 155 2.16 -2.86 14.51
CA ALA A 155 2.85 -3.47 13.39
C ALA A 155 4.09 -4.24 13.88
N GLY A 156 4.44 -5.29 13.17
CA GLY A 156 5.65 -6.05 13.42
C GLY A 156 6.07 -6.88 12.22
N TRP A 157 7.31 -7.34 12.25
CA TRP A 157 7.79 -8.34 11.32
C TRP A 157 7.35 -9.73 11.74
N VAL A 158 6.78 -10.47 10.84
CA VAL A 158 6.57 -11.92 10.97
C VAL A 158 7.76 -12.62 10.34
N VAL A 159 8.37 -13.53 11.09
CA VAL A 159 9.51 -14.34 10.65
C VAL A 159 9.25 -15.82 10.96
N PRO A 160 9.74 -16.78 10.15
CA PRO A 160 9.73 -18.20 10.50
C PRO A 160 10.54 -18.47 11.77
N GLY A 161 10.15 -19.48 12.54
CA GLY A 161 10.79 -19.80 13.81
C GLY A 161 12.26 -20.19 13.68
N ASP A 162 12.67 -20.84 12.59
CA ASP A 162 14.07 -21.17 12.31
C ASP A 162 14.90 -19.91 12.00
N VAL A 163 14.36 -18.96 11.26
CA VAL A 163 14.98 -17.65 11.02
C VAL A 163 15.14 -16.89 12.34
N TYR A 164 14.08 -16.87 13.17
CA TYR A 164 14.15 -16.25 14.50
C TYR A 164 15.23 -16.87 15.39
N GLN A 165 15.32 -18.20 15.44
CA GLN A 165 16.35 -18.91 16.18
C GLN A 165 17.78 -18.60 15.68
N GLN A 166 17.98 -18.48 14.37
CA GLN A 166 19.27 -18.07 13.80
C GLN A 166 19.68 -16.66 14.25
N LEU A 167 18.72 -15.71 14.22
CA LEU A 167 18.97 -14.35 14.71
C LEU A 167 19.29 -14.33 16.21
N GLN A 168 18.62 -15.18 17.00
CA GLN A 168 18.79 -15.26 18.44
C GLN A 168 20.20 -15.75 18.89
N VAL A 169 20.89 -16.51 18.04
CA VAL A 169 22.29 -16.91 18.29
C VAL A 169 23.22 -15.70 18.46
N SER A 170 22.92 -14.59 17.80
CA SER A 170 23.70 -13.35 17.85
C SER A 170 23.28 -12.40 18.99
N GLY A 171 22.23 -12.74 19.76
CA GLY A 171 21.71 -11.95 20.87
C GLY A 171 20.19 -11.84 20.86
N GLU A 172 19.66 -10.79 21.50
CA GLU A 172 18.23 -10.50 21.51
C GLU A 172 17.73 -10.15 20.09
N VAL A 173 16.60 -10.75 19.70
CA VAL A 173 15.97 -10.45 18.41
C VAL A 173 15.11 -9.21 18.56
N THR A 174 15.56 -8.14 17.96
CA THR A 174 14.90 -6.83 17.94
C THR A 174 14.70 -6.36 16.51
N PHE A 175 13.98 -5.27 16.34
CA PHE A 175 13.88 -4.61 15.02
C PHE A 175 15.28 -4.27 14.45
N ASP A 176 16.23 -3.80 15.30
CA ASP A 176 17.58 -3.45 14.85
C ASP A 176 18.41 -4.68 14.45
N SER A 177 18.34 -5.77 15.23
CA SER A 177 19.06 -7.01 14.87
C SER A 177 18.53 -7.61 13.56
N LEU A 178 17.21 -7.53 13.31
CA LEU A 178 16.60 -7.95 12.07
C LEU A 178 17.02 -7.04 10.90
N LEU A 179 17.03 -5.71 11.06
CA LEU A 179 17.50 -4.78 10.02
C LEU A 179 18.96 -5.07 9.63
N ASN A 180 19.83 -5.34 10.60
CA ASN A 180 21.22 -5.71 10.36
C ASN A 180 21.34 -7.01 9.57
N ALA A 181 20.54 -8.03 9.89
CA ALA A 181 20.51 -9.29 9.17
C ALA A 181 19.98 -9.13 7.74
N ILE A 182 18.96 -8.29 7.54
CA ILE A 182 18.46 -7.92 6.21
C ILE A 182 19.57 -7.23 5.41
N ALA A 183 20.19 -6.19 5.96
CA ALA A 183 21.26 -5.45 5.29
C ALA A 183 22.47 -6.34 4.94
N ALA A 184 22.74 -7.38 5.74
CA ALA A 184 23.77 -8.38 5.48
C ALA A 184 23.35 -9.46 4.46
N GLY A 185 22.15 -9.40 3.91
CA GLY A 185 21.64 -10.39 2.94
C GLY A 185 21.30 -11.76 3.56
N GLN A 186 21.14 -11.84 4.87
CA GLN A 186 20.83 -13.07 5.60
C GLN A 186 19.34 -13.38 5.64
N VAL A 187 18.49 -12.36 5.49
CA VAL A 187 17.03 -12.46 5.54
C VAL A 187 16.44 -11.72 4.33
N SER A 188 15.66 -12.43 3.52
CA SER A 188 14.92 -11.86 2.41
C SER A 188 13.57 -11.32 2.90
N VAL A 189 13.20 -10.14 2.43
CA VAL A 189 12.02 -9.42 2.89
C VAL A 189 11.14 -8.93 1.76
N ALA A 190 9.88 -8.67 2.07
CA ALA A 190 8.96 -7.92 1.25
C ALA A 190 8.09 -7.05 2.16
N TYR A 191 7.52 -5.97 1.63
CA TYR A 191 6.61 -5.11 2.38
C TYR A 191 5.58 -4.47 1.44
N PRO A 192 4.42 -4.00 1.96
CA PRO A 192 3.40 -3.42 1.11
C PRO A 192 3.71 -1.96 0.74
N TYR A 193 2.92 -1.42 -0.18
CA TYR A 193 3.10 -0.08 -0.74
C TYR A 193 2.89 1.03 0.30
N PRO A 194 3.90 1.88 0.61
CA PRO A 194 3.85 2.85 1.71
C PRO A 194 2.83 3.98 1.53
N TYR A 195 2.33 4.20 0.32
CA TYR A 195 1.28 5.18 0.05
C TYR A 195 -0.14 4.70 0.42
N LYS A 196 -0.32 3.41 0.67
CA LYS A 196 -1.62 2.79 1.00
C LYS A 196 -1.63 2.14 2.38
N SER A 197 -0.55 1.43 2.71
CA SER A 197 -0.45 0.59 3.90
C SER A 197 0.14 1.34 5.09
N SER A 198 -0.56 1.30 6.20
CA SER A 198 -0.09 1.82 7.49
C SER A 198 1.16 1.09 7.98
N THR A 199 1.17 -0.25 7.91
CA THR A 199 2.33 -1.09 8.27
C THR A 199 3.58 -0.69 7.48
N ALA A 200 3.43 -0.44 6.18
CA ALA A 200 4.55 -0.02 5.34
C ALA A 200 5.01 1.42 5.60
N LEU A 201 4.08 2.35 5.81
CA LEU A 201 4.44 3.72 6.16
C LEU A 201 5.18 3.77 7.49
N TYR A 202 4.75 2.96 8.46
CA TYR A 202 5.45 2.81 9.75
C TYR A 202 6.84 2.22 9.61
N LEU A 203 6.98 1.19 8.80
CA LEU A 203 8.27 0.59 8.50
C LEU A 203 9.21 1.64 7.92
N LEU A 204 8.76 2.35 6.89
CA LEU A 204 9.55 3.36 6.20
C LEU A 204 9.98 4.48 7.15
N TYR A 205 9.03 5.01 7.94
CA TYR A 205 9.31 6.04 8.92
C TYR A 205 10.28 5.56 10.00
N THR A 206 10.06 4.38 10.56
CA THR A 206 10.93 3.80 11.60
C THR A 206 12.34 3.56 11.07
N LEU A 207 12.47 3.08 9.82
CA LEU A 207 13.77 2.88 9.16
C LEU A 207 14.53 4.21 9.02
N TYR A 208 13.89 5.25 8.50
CA TYR A 208 14.52 6.56 8.34
C TYR A 208 14.86 7.22 9.68
N TRP A 209 13.97 7.15 10.66
CA TRP A 209 14.18 7.65 12.02
C TRP A 209 15.40 7.00 12.68
N ARG A 210 15.56 5.68 12.54
CA ARG A 210 16.73 4.95 13.04
C ARG A 210 17.99 5.29 12.26
N ALA A 211 17.90 5.38 10.94
CA ALA A 211 19.04 5.77 10.11
C ALA A 211 19.56 7.17 10.43
N ALA A 212 18.69 8.09 10.83
CA ALA A 212 19.06 9.41 11.33
C ALA A 212 19.71 9.36 12.73
N GLY A 213 19.57 8.25 13.48
CA GLY A 213 20.19 8.06 14.81
C GLY A 213 19.30 8.43 15.99
N HIS A 214 18.02 8.75 15.74
CA HIS A 214 17.08 9.26 16.74
C HIS A 214 16.65 8.26 17.83
N GLN A 215 16.95 6.97 17.69
CA GLN A 215 16.78 6.02 18.80
C GLN A 215 17.62 6.37 20.03
N LYS A 216 18.61 7.27 19.92
CA LYS A 216 19.48 7.68 21.01
C LYS A 216 18.99 8.94 21.73
N ASP A 217 18.37 9.87 21.01
CA ASP A 217 17.94 11.17 21.51
C ASP A 217 16.42 11.33 21.59
N GLY A 218 15.65 10.42 20.96
CA GLY A 218 14.18 10.50 20.91
C GLY A 218 13.64 11.63 20.04
N GLY A 219 14.49 12.27 19.22
CA GLY A 219 14.10 13.34 18.32
C GLY A 219 13.12 12.89 17.23
N ALA A 220 12.33 13.81 16.69
CA ALA A 220 11.52 13.53 15.51
C ALA A 220 12.37 13.61 14.24
N LEU A 221 12.11 12.74 13.28
CA LEU A 221 12.70 12.80 11.94
C LEU A 221 12.28 14.10 11.25
N THR A 222 13.20 14.71 10.53
CA THR A 222 12.97 15.93 9.74
C THR A 222 13.14 15.68 8.25
N GLN A 223 12.55 16.55 7.42
CA GLN A 223 12.69 16.46 5.96
C GLN A 223 14.16 16.55 5.49
N SER A 224 14.97 17.37 6.14
CA SER A 224 16.38 17.55 5.76
C SER A 224 17.21 16.28 6.01
N GLU A 225 16.88 15.52 7.04
CA GLU A 225 17.57 14.26 7.37
C GLU A 225 17.32 13.17 6.34
N LEU A 226 16.16 13.16 5.68
CA LEU A 226 15.85 12.23 4.59
C LEU A 226 16.81 12.34 3.41
N GLN A 227 17.44 13.49 3.24
CA GLN A 227 18.38 13.76 2.15
C GLN A 227 19.84 13.45 2.52
N THR A 228 20.11 13.10 3.77
CA THR A 228 21.49 12.81 4.20
C THR A 228 22.05 11.55 3.59
N PRO A 229 23.35 11.50 3.26
CA PRO A 229 23.98 10.29 2.74
C PRO A 229 23.84 9.07 3.67
N GLN A 230 23.82 9.29 4.99
CA GLN A 230 23.65 8.24 5.98
C GLN A 230 22.27 7.58 5.86
N VAL A 231 21.20 8.37 5.87
CA VAL A 231 19.82 7.88 5.78
C VAL A 231 19.61 7.15 4.45
N LYS A 232 20.10 7.75 3.36
CA LYS A 232 20.02 7.13 2.04
C LYS A 232 20.78 5.79 1.98
N SER A 233 22.00 5.71 2.51
CA SER A 233 22.79 4.49 2.51
C SER A 233 22.11 3.35 3.28
N VAL A 234 21.53 3.63 4.45
CA VAL A 234 20.79 2.63 5.22
C VAL A 234 19.55 2.15 4.47
N PHE A 235 18.81 3.07 3.87
CA PHE A 235 17.65 2.73 3.04
C PHE A 235 18.05 1.86 1.84
N ASP A 236 19.09 2.23 1.09
CA ASP A 236 19.56 1.50 -0.07
C ASP A 236 20.00 0.07 0.31
N GLN A 237 20.70 -0.09 1.45
CA GLN A 237 21.11 -1.41 1.94
C GLN A 237 19.88 -2.28 2.28
N PHE A 238 18.91 -1.75 2.99
CA PHE A 238 17.67 -2.43 3.28
C PHE A 238 16.91 -2.78 2.00
N GLN A 239 16.68 -1.79 1.15
CA GLN A 239 15.89 -1.93 -0.07
C GLN A 239 16.52 -2.91 -1.07
N SER A 240 17.85 -3.04 -1.09
CA SER A 240 18.54 -4.02 -1.93
C SER A 240 18.18 -5.47 -1.64
N GLN A 241 17.65 -5.77 -0.45
CA GLN A 241 17.23 -7.10 -0.01
C GLN A 241 15.72 -7.32 -0.14
N VAL A 242 14.97 -6.30 -0.59
CA VAL A 242 13.53 -6.40 -0.77
C VAL A 242 13.22 -7.16 -2.06
N LEU A 243 12.48 -8.25 -1.94
CA LEU A 243 12.09 -9.10 -3.06
C LEU A 243 11.01 -8.43 -3.92
N ILE A 244 9.99 -7.90 -3.24
CA ILE A 244 8.82 -7.30 -3.89
C ILE A 244 8.14 -6.31 -2.94
N THR A 245 7.48 -5.33 -3.51
CA THR A 245 6.50 -4.47 -2.83
C THR A 245 5.11 -4.77 -3.39
N THR A 246 4.20 -5.18 -2.52
CA THR A 246 2.82 -5.54 -2.91
C THR A 246 1.84 -4.40 -2.61
N PRO A 247 0.65 -4.35 -3.25
CA PRO A 247 -0.37 -3.36 -2.93
C PRO A 247 -0.87 -3.42 -1.48
N THR A 248 -0.97 -4.63 -0.89
CA THR A 248 -1.52 -4.85 0.45
C THR A 248 -0.70 -5.87 1.27
N THR A 249 -0.91 -5.87 2.60
CA THR A 249 -0.35 -6.89 3.51
C THR A 249 -0.93 -8.28 3.27
N LEU A 250 -2.14 -8.37 2.72
CA LEU A 250 -2.80 -9.64 2.41
C LEU A 250 -2.03 -10.45 1.36
N GLU A 251 -1.61 -9.80 0.29
CA GLU A 251 -0.82 -10.45 -0.77
C GLU A 251 0.54 -10.93 -0.25
N LEU A 252 1.17 -10.18 0.67
CA LEU A 252 2.39 -10.64 1.34
C LEU A 252 2.14 -11.90 2.17
N GLN A 253 1.06 -11.92 2.94
CA GLN A 253 0.68 -13.10 3.72
C GLN A 253 0.46 -14.32 2.81
N GLU A 254 -0.19 -14.14 1.66
CA GLU A 254 -0.38 -15.21 0.69
C GLU A 254 0.94 -15.71 0.08
N LEU A 255 1.87 -14.80 -0.24
CA LEU A 255 3.21 -15.18 -0.71
C LEU A 255 3.98 -15.97 0.36
N PHE A 256 3.93 -15.53 1.61
CA PHE A 256 4.58 -16.20 2.74
C PHE A 256 3.98 -17.60 2.97
N LEU A 257 2.65 -17.74 2.88
CA LEU A 257 1.96 -19.02 3.00
C LEU A 257 2.36 -20.01 1.89
N ARG A 258 2.74 -19.51 0.71
CA ARG A 258 3.18 -20.36 -0.40
C ARG A 258 4.61 -20.86 -0.26
N ASP A 259 5.54 -20.01 0.19
CA ASP A 259 6.97 -20.33 0.23
C ASP A 259 7.77 -19.47 1.22
N GLN A 260 7.92 -19.94 2.46
CA GLN A 260 8.72 -19.29 3.50
C GLN A 260 10.23 -19.30 3.21
N THR A 261 10.70 -20.14 2.29
CA THR A 261 12.14 -20.18 1.96
C THR A 261 12.54 -18.99 1.09
N LYS A 262 11.60 -18.42 0.35
CA LYS A 262 11.82 -17.24 -0.49
C LYS A 262 11.54 -15.95 0.25
N LEU A 263 10.41 -15.87 0.96
CA LEU A 263 10.03 -14.72 1.75
C LEU A 263 10.21 -15.06 3.23
N GLN A 264 11.29 -14.57 3.84
CA GLN A 264 11.67 -14.92 5.20
C GLN A 264 11.21 -13.90 6.25
N ALA A 265 10.84 -12.68 5.84
CA ALA A 265 10.21 -11.73 6.74
C ALA A 265 9.26 -10.79 5.97
N PHE A 266 8.13 -10.49 6.57
CA PHE A 266 7.19 -9.49 6.06
C PHE A 266 6.46 -8.79 7.20
N PRO A 267 6.04 -7.51 7.02
CA PRO A 267 5.33 -6.78 8.05
C PRO A 267 3.84 -7.15 8.07
N LEU A 268 3.28 -7.28 9.28
CA LEU A 268 1.89 -7.60 9.51
C LEU A 268 1.38 -6.86 10.77
N GLU A 269 0.08 -6.69 10.87
CA GLU A 269 -0.60 -6.27 12.09
C GLU A 269 -0.62 -7.42 13.10
N TYR A 270 -0.46 -7.13 14.41
CA TYR A 270 -0.44 -8.15 15.46
C TYR A 270 -1.73 -8.99 15.50
N GLN A 271 -2.88 -8.35 15.35
CA GLN A 271 -4.18 -9.00 15.21
C GLN A 271 -4.18 -10.09 14.12
N ASN A 272 -3.63 -9.78 12.95
CA ASN A 272 -3.56 -10.73 11.84
C ASN A 272 -2.50 -11.80 12.06
N TYR A 273 -1.40 -11.47 12.75
CA TYR A 273 -0.41 -12.44 13.19
C TYR A 273 -0.98 -13.50 14.13
N LEU A 274 -1.85 -13.12 15.07
CA LEU A 274 -2.53 -14.07 15.95
C LEU A 274 -3.36 -15.10 15.16
N THR A 275 -3.97 -14.68 14.06
CA THR A 275 -4.70 -15.57 13.15
C THR A 275 -3.74 -16.43 12.32
N LEU A 276 -2.63 -15.88 11.84
CA LEU A 276 -1.63 -16.61 11.08
C LEU A 276 -1.02 -17.76 11.89
N LYS A 277 -0.74 -17.55 13.18
CA LYS A 277 -0.22 -18.61 14.09
C LYS A 277 -1.14 -19.81 14.24
N GLN A 278 -2.41 -19.68 13.89
CA GLN A 278 -3.39 -20.78 13.94
C GLN A 278 -3.44 -21.58 12.63
N VAL A 279 -2.73 -21.13 11.60
CA VAL A 279 -2.64 -21.86 10.33
C VAL A 279 -1.62 -22.98 10.45
N ALA A 280 -1.99 -24.19 10.04
CA ALA A 280 -1.13 -25.37 10.11
C ALA A 280 0.22 -25.14 9.40
N GLY A 281 1.32 -25.37 10.11
CA GLY A 281 2.69 -25.15 9.64
C GLY A 281 3.24 -23.73 9.89
N PHE A 282 2.45 -22.84 10.51
CA PHE A 282 2.87 -21.47 10.84
C PHE A 282 2.87 -21.15 12.35
N GLU A 283 2.62 -22.14 13.18
CA GLU A 283 2.55 -22.03 14.64
C GLU A 283 3.89 -21.55 15.26
N SER A 284 5.01 -21.88 14.60
CA SER A 284 6.35 -21.49 15.04
C SER A 284 6.81 -20.10 14.56
N THR A 285 5.97 -19.38 13.81
CA THR A 285 6.32 -18.00 13.42
C THR A 285 6.42 -17.08 14.62
N GLU A 286 7.33 -16.10 14.55
CA GLU A 286 7.56 -15.12 15.61
C GLU A 286 7.28 -13.71 15.13
N PHE A 287 6.93 -12.81 16.06
CA PHE A 287 6.55 -11.43 15.80
C PHE A 287 7.55 -10.47 16.43
N ILE A 288 8.15 -9.61 15.64
CA ILE A 288 9.12 -8.60 16.07
C ILE A 288 8.46 -7.21 15.87
N PRO A 289 7.98 -6.57 16.93
CA PRO A 289 7.26 -5.30 16.83
C PRO A 289 8.17 -4.16 16.40
N TYR A 290 7.60 -3.16 15.72
CA TYR A 290 8.28 -1.91 15.36
C TYR A 290 7.30 -0.73 15.26
N GLY A 291 7.86 0.47 15.23
CA GLY A 291 7.12 1.70 15.01
C GLY A 291 6.33 2.18 16.23
N ILE A 292 5.31 2.98 15.99
CA ILE A 292 4.39 3.53 16.99
C ILE A 292 3.20 2.56 17.15
N PRO A 293 2.57 2.44 18.33
CA PRO A 293 1.33 1.68 18.46
C PRO A 293 0.24 2.16 17.49
N HIS A 294 -0.53 1.23 16.93
CA HIS A 294 -1.66 1.55 16.07
C HIS A 294 -2.89 1.86 16.94
N ASN A 295 -3.08 3.15 17.23
CA ASN A 295 -4.18 3.62 18.08
C ASN A 295 -5.55 3.55 17.41
N ASN A 296 -5.61 3.39 16.10
CA ASN A 296 -6.88 3.42 15.36
C ASN A 296 -7.75 4.62 15.80
N PRO A 297 -7.26 5.87 15.65
CA PRO A 297 -7.99 7.04 16.12
C PRO A 297 -9.29 7.22 15.35
N LEU A 298 -10.22 8.00 15.90
CA LEU A 298 -11.35 8.54 15.17
C LEU A 298 -11.26 10.06 15.20
N VAL A 299 -11.27 10.67 14.03
CA VAL A 299 -11.34 12.12 13.86
C VAL A 299 -12.62 12.50 13.10
N GLY A 300 -13.19 13.65 13.44
CA GLY A 300 -14.20 14.37 12.67
C GLY A 300 -13.55 15.53 11.93
N PHE A 301 -14.36 16.37 11.31
CA PHE A 301 -13.92 17.47 10.45
C PHE A 301 -14.70 18.75 10.71
N ASP A 302 -14.18 19.88 10.28
CA ASP A 302 -14.80 21.20 10.44
C ASP A 302 -16.06 21.40 9.58
N TRP A 303 -16.23 20.61 8.51
CA TRP A 303 -17.48 20.61 7.73
C TRP A 303 -18.63 19.89 8.43
N ASN A 304 -18.38 19.20 9.55
CA ASN A 304 -19.43 18.57 10.34
C ASN A 304 -20.28 19.63 11.05
N THR A 305 -21.59 19.45 11.00
CA THR A 305 -22.48 20.23 11.86
C THR A 305 -22.22 19.89 13.33
N PRO A 306 -22.55 20.78 14.30
CA PRO A 306 -22.44 20.45 15.73
C PRO A 306 -23.22 19.18 16.12
N GLU A 307 -24.33 18.90 15.43
CA GLU A 307 -25.12 17.68 15.66
C GLU A 307 -24.43 16.43 15.14
N THR A 308 -23.79 16.50 13.97
CA THR A 308 -22.97 15.41 13.41
C THR A 308 -21.76 15.13 14.30
N ALA A 309 -21.09 16.19 14.76
CA ALA A 309 -19.94 16.05 15.68
C ALA A 309 -20.34 15.38 17.01
N ALA A 310 -21.51 15.80 17.60
CA ALA A 310 -22.04 15.17 18.81
C ALA A 310 -22.44 13.70 18.57
N ALA A 311 -22.94 13.35 17.39
CA ALA A 311 -23.27 11.98 17.02
C ALA A 311 -22.01 11.11 16.86
N LEU A 312 -20.90 11.65 16.33
CA LEU A 312 -19.60 10.97 16.29
C LEU A 312 -19.07 10.66 17.70
N GLN A 313 -19.26 11.56 18.67
CA GLN A 313 -18.88 11.29 20.06
C GLN A 313 -19.70 10.13 20.66
N LYS A 314 -20.99 10.03 20.31
CA LYS A 314 -21.83 8.92 20.79
C LYS A 314 -21.37 7.56 20.26
N ILE A 315 -21.07 7.44 18.98
CA ILE A 315 -20.56 6.18 18.42
C ILE A 315 -19.18 5.84 18.98
N ALA A 316 -18.29 6.81 19.17
CA ALA A 316 -16.99 6.59 19.80
C ALA A 316 -17.13 6.05 21.23
N ALA A 317 -17.98 6.68 22.05
CA ALA A 317 -18.27 6.22 23.40
C ALA A 317 -18.88 4.80 23.42
N PHE A 318 -19.76 4.50 22.47
CA PHE A 318 -20.31 3.16 22.32
C PHE A 318 -19.24 2.13 21.91
N ALA A 319 -18.38 2.45 20.98
CA ALA A 319 -17.26 1.60 20.56
C ALA A 319 -16.32 1.25 21.73
N GLN A 320 -16.17 2.18 22.69
CA GLN A 320 -15.36 1.99 23.89
C GLN A 320 -16.14 1.36 25.07
N SER A 321 -17.41 0.97 24.89
CA SER A 321 -18.17 0.26 25.91
C SER A 321 -17.59 -1.14 26.19
N PRO A 322 -17.79 -1.70 27.41
CA PRO A 322 -17.20 -2.99 27.78
C PRO A 322 -17.53 -4.13 26.81
N GLY A 323 -18.74 -4.16 26.23
CA GLY A 323 -19.14 -5.16 25.27
C GLY A 323 -18.37 -5.06 23.94
N MET A 324 -18.16 -3.84 23.44
CA MET A 324 -17.45 -3.59 22.19
C MET A 324 -15.92 -3.74 22.34
N VAL A 325 -15.39 -3.40 23.52
CA VAL A 325 -13.99 -3.68 23.88
C VAL A 325 -13.74 -5.18 23.96
N LYS A 326 -14.66 -5.94 24.60
CA LYS A 326 -14.56 -7.40 24.57
C LYS A 326 -14.56 -7.95 23.16
N LEU A 327 -15.47 -7.48 22.32
CA LEU A 327 -15.55 -7.86 20.90
C LEU A 327 -14.23 -7.56 20.17
N ALA A 328 -13.60 -6.40 20.39
CA ALA A 328 -12.29 -6.06 19.85
C ALA A 328 -11.22 -7.07 20.26
N ASN A 329 -11.16 -7.39 21.56
CA ASN A 329 -10.19 -8.37 22.09
C ASN A 329 -10.41 -9.76 21.51
N ASP A 330 -11.67 -10.19 21.35
CA ASP A 330 -12.03 -11.48 20.73
C ASP A 330 -11.59 -11.54 19.26
N GLN A 331 -11.45 -10.39 18.58
CA GLN A 331 -10.93 -10.26 17.22
C GLN A 331 -9.42 -9.98 17.15
N GLY A 332 -8.71 -10.01 18.29
CA GLY A 332 -7.26 -9.89 18.38
C GLY A 332 -6.74 -8.46 18.53
N PHE A 333 -7.61 -7.46 18.68
CA PHE A 333 -7.20 -6.10 19.03
C PHE A 333 -6.88 -6.06 20.53
N VAL A 334 -5.60 -6.03 20.84
CA VAL A 334 -5.11 -6.01 22.21
C VAL A 334 -4.13 -4.86 22.39
N ASP A 335 -4.01 -4.36 23.61
CA ASP A 335 -2.98 -3.38 23.95
C ASP A 335 -1.61 -4.05 23.89
N THR A 336 -0.79 -3.60 22.96
CA THR A 336 0.52 -4.15 22.66
C THR A 336 1.66 -3.16 22.93
N ASP A 337 1.39 -2.09 23.67
CA ASP A 337 2.39 -1.06 23.99
C ASP A 337 3.61 -1.66 24.70
N TYR A 338 3.43 -2.80 25.38
CA TYR A 338 4.50 -3.55 26.03
C TYR A 338 5.43 -4.30 25.06
N LEU A 339 5.05 -4.47 23.79
CA LEU A 339 5.85 -5.25 22.84
C LEU A 339 7.12 -4.54 22.37
N GLN A 340 7.20 -3.23 22.56
CA GLN A 340 8.44 -2.50 22.31
C GLN A 340 8.63 -1.33 23.30
N ALA A 341 9.89 -1.16 23.74
CA ALA A 341 10.23 -0.17 24.75
C ALA A 341 10.47 1.25 24.19
N VAL A 342 10.83 1.38 22.92
CA VAL A 342 11.19 2.66 22.29
C VAL A 342 10.37 2.86 21.04
N HIS A 343 9.62 3.94 21.02
CA HIS A 343 8.78 4.35 19.89
C HIS A 343 9.33 5.62 19.26
N PRO A 344 9.36 5.71 17.92
CA PRO A 344 9.59 6.99 17.27
C PRO A 344 8.42 7.95 17.58
N PRO A 345 8.67 9.25 17.78
CA PRO A 345 7.60 10.23 17.92
C PRO A 345 6.84 10.39 16.59
N ILE A 346 5.60 10.84 16.64
CA ILE A 346 4.83 11.16 15.44
C ILE A 346 5.44 12.41 14.80
N PRO A 347 5.92 12.36 13.54
CA PRO A 347 6.49 13.51 12.84
C PRO A 347 5.37 14.43 12.31
N ASP A 348 5.75 15.60 11.82
CA ASP A 348 4.84 16.39 11.02
C ASP A 348 4.46 15.69 9.69
N GLY A 349 3.31 16.05 9.14
CA GLY A 349 2.79 15.40 7.94
C GLY A 349 3.62 15.66 6.68
N GLU A 350 4.29 16.82 6.61
CA GLU A 350 5.18 17.16 5.49
C GLU A 350 6.40 16.24 5.46
N THR A 351 6.96 15.91 6.63
CA THR A 351 8.05 14.94 6.74
C THR A 351 7.60 13.55 6.28
N LEU A 352 6.36 13.12 6.57
CA LEU A 352 5.82 11.86 6.09
C LEU A 352 5.63 11.83 4.57
N LEU A 353 5.11 12.92 3.99
CA LEU A 353 4.99 13.07 2.54
C LEU A 353 6.37 13.06 1.86
N ALA A 354 7.34 13.73 2.45
CA ALA A 354 8.73 13.71 1.99
C ALA A 354 9.36 12.32 2.10
N ALA A 355 9.05 11.55 3.16
CA ALA A 355 9.51 10.17 3.32
C ALA A 355 8.93 9.25 2.23
N GLN A 356 7.65 9.36 1.90
CA GLN A 356 7.04 8.64 0.79
C GLN A 356 7.69 9.03 -0.55
N SER A 357 7.92 10.32 -0.78
CA SER A 357 8.60 10.80 -2.00
C SER A 357 10.03 10.28 -2.10
N SER A 358 10.78 10.29 -0.99
CA SER A 358 12.14 9.72 -0.91
C SER A 358 12.11 8.21 -1.23
N TRP A 359 11.15 7.48 -0.68
CA TRP A 359 10.95 6.08 -1.01
C TRP A 359 10.71 5.86 -2.51
N LYS A 360 9.79 6.64 -3.12
CA LYS A 360 9.45 6.52 -4.54
C LYS A 360 10.67 6.71 -5.43
N ILE A 361 11.52 7.67 -5.11
CA ILE A 361 12.74 7.99 -5.88
C ILE A 361 13.80 6.88 -5.71
N ASN A 362 13.95 6.35 -4.50
CA ASN A 362 15.06 5.46 -4.15
C ASN A 362 14.68 3.96 -4.07
N LYS A 363 13.40 3.60 -4.31
CA LYS A 363 12.92 2.21 -4.15
C LYS A 363 13.65 1.17 -4.98
N ASP A 364 14.28 1.57 -6.06
CA ASP A 364 15.07 0.67 -6.92
C ASP A 364 16.50 0.45 -6.40
N SER A 365 16.94 1.24 -5.39
CA SER A 365 18.26 1.10 -4.71
C SER A 365 19.44 1.00 -5.66
N GLY A 366 19.43 1.78 -6.74
CA GLY A 366 20.46 1.74 -7.75
C GLY A 366 20.51 0.48 -8.62
N ARG A 367 19.56 -0.46 -8.43
CA ARG A 367 19.37 -1.61 -9.34
C ARG A 367 18.67 -1.14 -10.61
N THR A 368 19.14 -1.61 -11.75
CA THR A 368 18.41 -1.45 -13.01
C THR A 368 17.25 -2.43 -13.04
N VAL A 369 16.03 -1.92 -13.10
CA VAL A 369 14.82 -2.72 -13.31
C VAL A 369 14.58 -2.84 -14.81
N TYR A 370 14.39 -4.06 -15.29
CA TYR A 370 14.02 -4.36 -16.67
C TYR A 370 12.51 -4.60 -16.71
N LEU A 371 11.79 -3.70 -17.34
CA LEU A 371 10.33 -3.74 -17.45
C LEU A 371 9.93 -3.89 -18.92
N GLU A 372 9.58 -5.12 -19.32
CA GLU A 372 9.00 -5.38 -20.62
C GLU A 372 7.48 -5.52 -20.48
N MET A 373 6.73 -4.57 -21.01
CA MET A 373 5.27 -4.57 -20.95
C MET A 373 4.69 -5.38 -22.11
N VAL A 374 3.74 -6.28 -21.81
CA VAL A 374 3.06 -7.11 -22.81
C VAL A 374 1.58 -6.76 -22.79
N ILE A 375 1.09 -6.16 -23.87
CA ILE A 375 -0.26 -5.58 -23.92
C ILE A 375 -1.12 -6.32 -24.95
N ASP A 376 -2.26 -6.78 -24.50
CA ASP A 376 -3.32 -7.30 -25.37
C ASP A 376 -3.94 -6.17 -26.20
N THR A 377 -3.88 -6.32 -27.53
CA THR A 377 -4.53 -5.44 -28.51
C THR A 377 -5.44 -6.25 -29.45
N SER A 378 -5.91 -7.42 -29.00
CA SER A 378 -6.88 -8.21 -29.78
C SER A 378 -8.21 -7.50 -29.92
N GLY A 379 -9.03 -7.95 -30.86
CA GLY A 379 -10.33 -7.32 -31.18
C GLY A 379 -11.29 -7.21 -29.99
N SER A 380 -11.17 -8.08 -28.98
CA SER A 380 -11.96 -8.01 -27.74
C SER A 380 -11.62 -6.81 -26.85
N MET A 381 -10.48 -6.16 -27.11
CA MET A 381 -10.06 -4.94 -26.39
C MET A 381 -10.65 -3.65 -26.97
N GLU A 382 -11.45 -3.72 -28.03
CA GLU A 382 -12.02 -2.53 -28.68
C GLU A 382 -12.89 -1.69 -27.72
N GLY A 383 -12.70 -0.36 -27.74
CA GLY A 383 -13.47 0.59 -26.94
C GLY A 383 -12.95 0.78 -25.52
N GLU A 384 -13.83 0.70 -24.51
CA GLU A 384 -13.51 0.97 -23.10
C GLU A 384 -12.34 0.15 -22.53
N PRO A 385 -12.19 -1.16 -22.83
CA PRO A 385 -11.05 -1.94 -22.31
C PRO A 385 -9.70 -1.38 -22.76
N LEU A 386 -9.52 -1.06 -24.03
CA LEU A 386 -8.29 -0.51 -24.56
C LEU A 386 -8.02 0.89 -23.99
N GLN A 387 -9.04 1.72 -23.87
CA GLN A 387 -8.93 3.05 -23.28
C GLN A 387 -8.44 2.96 -21.81
N ALA A 388 -9.00 2.04 -21.03
CA ALA A 388 -8.60 1.82 -19.65
C ALA A 388 -7.12 1.39 -19.55
N VAL A 389 -6.65 0.52 -20.46
CA VAL A 389 -5.23 0.12 -20.55
C VAL A 389 -4.36 1.32 -20.92
N GLN A 390 -4.73 2.13 -21.90
CA GLN A 390 -3.98 3.32 -22.29
C GLN A 390 -3.84 4.30 -21.13
N ASP A 391 -4.93 4.58 -20.41
CA ASP A 391 -4.92 5.49 -19.27
C ASP A 391 -4.06 4.93 -18.10
N GLY A 392 -4.18 3.63 -17.83
CA GLY A 392 -3.33 2.93 -16.85
C GLY A 392 -1.85 2.98 -17.19
N LEU A 393 -1.49 2.78 -18.45
CA LEU A 393 -0.10 2.86 -18.92
C LEU A 393 0.47 4.28 -18.84
N ARG A 394 -0.32 5.31 -19.15
CA ARG A 394 0.10 6.71 -18.97
C ARG A 394 0.43 7.01 -17.51
N VAL A 395 -0.40 6.56 -16.57
CA VAL A 395 -0.14 6.71 -15.14
C VAL A 395 1.10 5.90 -14.72
N ALA A 396 1.20 4.63 -15.16
CA ALA A 396 2.33 3.76 -14.85
C ALA A 396 3.66 4.35 -15.35
N SER A 397 3.68 4.99 -16.54
CA SER A 397 4.88 5.61 -17.10
C SER A 397 5.56 6.60 -16.16
N GLN A 398 4.80 7.26 -15.28
CA GLN A 398 5.30 8.23 -14.30
C GLN A 398 5.81 7.60 -13.02
N GLN A 399 5.53 6.30 -12.80
CA GLN A 399 6.02 5.55 -11.65
C GLN A 399 7.37 4.88 -11.90
N ILE A 400 7.81 4.86 -13.14
CA ILE A 400 9.08 4.25 -13.57
C ILE A 400 10.21 5.24 -13.31
N ASN A 401 11.21 4.82 -12.55
CA ASN A 401 12.38 5.67 -12.30
C ASN A 401 13.30 5.73 -13.53
N GLN A 402 13.94 6.90 -13.72
CA GLN A 402 14.98 7.05 -14.75
C GLN A 402 16.12 6.10 -14.51
N GLY A 403 16.70 5.58 -15.61
CA GLY A 403 17.80 4.59 -15.57
C GLY A 403 17.33 3.13 -15.55
N ASN A 404 16.03 2.86 -15.33
CA ASN A 404 15.46 1.54 -15.59
C ASN A 404 15.42 1.26 -17.10
N GLN A 405 15.25 0.01 -17.50
CA GLN A 405 15.06 -0.38 -18.89
C GLN A 405 13.57 -0.60 -19.15
N VAL A 406 13.04 -0.03 -20.21
CA VAL A 406 11.60 -0.13 -20.51
C VAL A 406 11.40 -0.48 -21.98
N GLY A 407 10.61 -1.53 -22.22
CA GLY A 407 10.16 -1.97 -23.53
C GLY A 407 8.65 -2.18 -23.59
N LEU A 408 8.11 -2.36 -24.78
CA LEU A 408 6.70 -2.61 -25.02
C LEU A 408 6.48 -3.52 -26.20
N VAL A 409 5.87 -4.67 -25.95
CA VAL A 409 5.36 -5.61 -26.94
C VAL A 409 3.84 -5.61 -26.86
N THR A 410 3.16 -5.51 -27.99
CA THR A 410 1.72 -5.75 -28.11
C THR A 410 1.48 -7.07 -28.82
N PHE A 411 0.32 -7.69 -28.61
CA PHE A 411 -0.09 -8.87 -29.37
C PHE A 411 -1.56 -8.77 -29.82
N ALA A 412 -1.79 -9.26 -31.03
CA ALA A 412 -3.08 -9.52 -31.63
C ALA A 412 -2.98 -10.82 -32.42
N ASP A 413 -3.01 -10.82 -33.75
CA ASP A 413 -2.69 -12.02 -34.56
C ASP A 413 -1.23 -12.47 -34.44
N GLN A 414 -0.35 -11.55 -34.11
CA GLN A 414 1.09 -11.76 -33.93
C GLN A 414 1.66 -10.71 -32.96
N PRO A 415 2.82 -10.95 -32.33
CA PRO A 415 3.48 -9.98 -31.48
C PRO A 415 4.07 -8.84 -32.31
N VAL A 416 3.91 -7.62 -31.79
CA VAL A 416 4.46 -6.38 -32.36
C VAL A 416 5.31 -5.68 -31.33
N ARG A 417 6.63 -5.54 -31.58
CA ARG A 417 7.50 -4.72 -30.73
C ARG A 417 7.26 -3.25 -31.06
N ARG A 418 6.76 -2.50 -30.08
CA ARG A 418 6.46 -1.07 -30.16
C ARG A 418 7.57 -0.21 -29.62
N LEU A 419 8.28 -0.72 -28.61
CA LEU A 419 9.35 -0.03 -27.93
C LEU A 419 10.46 -1.04 -27.60
N GLU A 420 11.69 -0.76 -27.99
CA GLU A 420 12.83 -1.58 -27.58
C GLU A 420 13.12 -1.41 -26.09
N LEU A 421 13.58 -2.48 -25.43
CA LEU A 421 14.00 -2.48 -24.04
C LEU A 421 15.30 -1.69 -23.88
N THR A 422 15.20 -0.40 -23.63
CA THR A 422 16.32 0.54 -23.52
C THR A 422 16.20 1.42 -22.27
N PRO A 423 17.27 2.15 -21.87
CA PRO A 423 17.22 3.03 -20.70
C PRO A 423 16.07 4.03 -20.76
N TYR A 424 15.31 4.10 -19.66
CA TYR A 424 14.15 4.99 -19.52
C TYR A 424 14.63 6.40 -19.19
N ASP A 425 14.91 7.15 -20.24
CA ASP A 425 15.16 8.58 -20.20
C ASP A 425 13.93 9.37 -20.71
N GLU A 426 14.07 10.67 -20.86
CA GLU A 426 12.97 11.53 -21.35
C GLU A 426 12.53 11.14 -22.78
N LEU A 427 13.46 10.75 -23.65
CA LEU A 427 13.12 10.33 -25.02
C LEU A 427 12.36 9.00 -25.00
N GLN A 428 12.82 8.03 -24.21
CA GLN A 428 12.15 6.72 -24.08
C GLN A 428 10.76 6.88 -23.45
N GLN A 429 10.59 7.79 -22.49
CA GLN A 429 9.29 8.13 -21.94
C GLN A 429 8.33 8.72 -22.98
N LYS A 430 8.82 9.64 -23.80
CA LYS A 430 8.05 10.21 -24.93
C LYS A 430 7.67 9.15 -25.96
N LYS A 431 8.57 8.21 -26.26
CA LYS A 431 8.28 7.06 -27.13
C LYS A 431 7.19 6.17 -26.54
N LEU A 432 7.25 5.90 -25.24
CA LEU A 432 6.23 5.12 -24.55
C LEU A 432 4.86 5.78 -24.67
N LEU A 433 4.76 7.10 -24.39
CA LEU A 433 3.51 7.84 -24.53
C LEU A 433 2.96 7.80 -25.96
N ALA A 434 3.84 7.96 -26.96
CA ALA A 434 3.45 7.86 -28.38
C ALA A 434 3.00 6.44 -28.75
N ALA A 435 3.66 5.41 -28.22
CA ALA A 435 3.26 4.01 -28.42
C ALA A 435 1.86 3.74 -27.83
N ILE A 436 1.59 4.23 -26.61
CA ILE A 436 0.29 4.10 -25.94
C ILE A 436 -0.82 4.72 -26.77
N ASP A 437 -0.61 5.93 -27.33
CA ASP A 437 -1.60 6.62 -28.14
C ASP A 437 -1.90 5.93 -29.47
N GLN A 438 -0.94 5.15 -29.98
CA GLN A 438 -1.09 4.40 -31.22
C GLN A 438 -1.69 3.00 -31.05
N LEU A 439 -2.01 2.58 -29.83
CA LEU A 439 -2.64 1.28 -29.59
C LEU A 439 -4.01 1.25 -30.26
N GLN A 440 -4.25 0.21 -31.03
CA GLN A 440 -5.52 -0.06 -31.69
C GLN A 440 -5.85 -1.53 -31.51
N ALA A 441 -7.12 -1.83 -31.23
CA ALA A 441 -7.60 -3.19 -31.07
C ALA A 441 -8.01 -3.77 -32.43
N ASP A 442 -7.46 -4.94 -32.77
CA ASP A 442 -7.80 -5.70 -33.98
C ASP A 442 -7.26 -7.14 -33.88
N GLY A 443 -7.86 -8.06 -34.62
CA GLY A 443 -7.36 -9.42 -34.82
C GLY A 443 -7.53 -10.38 -33.65
N GLY A 444 -6.71 -11.43 -33.63
CA GLY A 444 -6.74 -12.53 -32.69
C GLY A 444 -5.94 -12.28 -31.40
N THR A 445 -5.58 -13.36 -30.68
CA THR A 445 -4.96 -13.25 -29.34
C THR A 445 -3.73 -14.19 -29.24
N ALA A 446 -2.62 -13.82 -29.87
CA ALA A 446 -1.36 -14.56 -29.82
C ALA A 446 -0.57 -14.24 -28.53
N MET A 447 -1.23 -14.41 -27.37
CA MET A 447 -0.70 -14.04 -26.05
C MET A 447 0.63 -14.74 -25.72
N TYR A 448 0.72 -16.05 -25.96
CA TYR A 448 1.93 -16.82 -25.65
C TYR A 448 3.13 -16.32 -26.48
N ASP A 449 2.92 -16.01 -27.75
CA ASP A 449 3.96 -15.47 -28.63
C ASP A 449 4.47 -14.11 -28.13
N GLY A 450 3.54 -13.24 -27.71
CA GLY A 450 3.89 -11.94 -27.11
C GLY A 450 4.72 -12.08 -25.84
N VAL A 451 4.33 -12.98 -24.94
CA VAL A 451 5.08 -13.26 -23.70
C VAL A 451 6.47 -13.85 -24.01
N MET A 452 6.59 -14.76 -24.98
CA MET A 452 7.89 -15.34 -25.36
C MET A 452 8.84 -14.32 -25.96
N VAL A 453 8.33 -13.36 -26.74
CA VAL A 453 9.13 -12.25 -27.26
C VAL A 453 9.63 -11.37 -26.12
N ALA A 454 8.76 -10.96 -25.20
CA ALA A 454 9.11 -10.12 -24.05
C ALA A 454 10.12 -10.79 -23.11
N LEU A 455 10.08 -12.12 -22.96
CA LEU A 455 11.07 -12.88 -22.17
C LEU A 455 12.44 -12.99 -22.85
N ALA A 456 12.49 -12.73 -24.14
CA ALA A 456 13.72 -12.79 -24.92
C ALA A 456 14.44 -11.44 -25.00
N ASP A 457 13.68 -10.35 -24.92
CA ASP A 457 14.18 -8.98 -24.90
C ASP A 457 14.87 -8.66 -23.58
#